data_f6ca692418bbe2f64763f7ff0b33443e
#
_entry.id   f6ca692418bbe2f64763f7ff0b33443e
#
_cell.length_a   1.000
_cell.length_b   1.000
_cell.length_c   1.000
_cell.angle_alpha   90.00
_cell.angle_beta   90.00
_cell.angle_gamma   90.00
#
_symmetry.space_group_name_H-M   'P 1'
#
loop_
_entity.id
_entity.type
_entity.pdbx_description
1 polymer ?
#
loop_
_entity_poly.entity_id
_entity_poly.type
_entity_poly.pdbx_seq_one_letter_code
_entity_poly.pdbx_strand_id
1 'polypeptide(L)'
;FKKWVDPFLEALLEEIKNNGDIKSCGGISYISDIASSGFYGANVEGYIKIIKEKSDRRKLIKTGRELIGKCYDGEDLDNLIGFVEDNVYKVSNSKDSSEIVDISQAVNDVLTRIEQNYQNGGKILGVSTGYEELDKTISGLQKGDFIITAARPSMGKTAFALNIGQYASRESSVAIFSLEMTRDQLMERLLAAKCLVDFSAIKTGKLTDEQFLKIANASTDLSNRKIFIDDKATSLADIKAKCRNLKVKKGLDVVIIDYLQLIESTEKSYSREQEIAKISRELKKMAKKLDVTIIALAQLSRAPEARADRRPILSDLRESGSIEQDADIILMLYRDEYYNKESEDKNIAEVIVGKNRNGEVKSIKLGWFGNYQRFASLDRR
;
A
#
# COMPACT_ATOMS: atom_id res chain seq x y z
N PHE A 1 -1.98 -3.44 -60.27
CA PHE A 1 -1.32 -4.40 -59.36
C PHE A 1 -0.91 -3.67 -58.08
N LYS A 2 -1.76 -3.66 -57.04
CA LYS A 2 -1.38 -3.27 -55.70
C LYS A 2 -0.53 -4.42 -55.14
N LYS A 3 0.78 -4.17 -54.91
CA LYS A 3 1.61 -5.07 -54.12
C LYS A 3 1.00 -5.18 -52.74
N TRP A 4 0.59 -6.37 -52.33
CA TRP A 4 0.29 -6.69 -50.94
C TRP A 4 1.57 -6.52 -50.16
N VAL A 5 1.64 -5.49 -49.33
CA VAL A 5 2.68 -5.33 -48.34
C VAL A 5 2.15 -5.99 -47.08
N ASP A 6 2.95 -6.85 -46.49
CA ASP A 6 2.61 -7.54 -45.24
C ASP A 6 2.35 -6.50 -44.11
N PRO A 7 1.16 -6.46 -43.50
CA PRO A 7 0.83 -5.50 -42.46
C PRO A 7 1.81 -5.54 -41.28
N PHE A 8 2.45 -6.70 -41.06
CA PHE A 8 3.48 -6.87 -40.02
C PHE A 8 4.78 -6.14 -40.40
N LEU A 9 5.14 -6.14 -41.67
CA LEU A 9 6.34 -5.42 -42.15
C LEU A 9 6.14 -3.89 -42.09
N GLU A 10 4.92 -3.40 -42.38
CA GLU A 10 4.61 -1.97 -42.25
C GLU A 10 4.68 -1.53 -40.78
N ALA A 11 4.09 -2.26 -39.85
CA ALA A 11 4.13 -1.96 -38.43
C ALA A 11 5.58 -2.01 -37.87
N LEU A 12 6.39 -2.97 -38.31
CA LEU A 12 7.78 -3.09 -37.92
C LEU A 12 8.63 -1.92 -38.45
N LEU A 13 8.39 -1.50 -39.70
CA LEU A 13 9.09 -0.36 -40.30
C LEU A 13 8.71 0.96 -39.66
N GLU A 14 7.44 1.11 -39.23
CA GLU A 14 6.95 2.29 -38.54
C GLU A 14 7.55 2.39 -37.13
N GLU A 15 7.62 1.27 -36.41
CA GLU A 15 8.25 1.19 -35.09
C GLU A 15 9.75 1.48 -35.14
N ILE A 16 10.47 0.94 -36.15
CA ILE A 16 11.89 1.24 -36.35
C ILE A 16 12.12 2.71 -36.74
N LYS A 17 11.21 3.31 -37.53
CA LYS A 17 11.27 4.75 -37.85
C LYS A 17 11.07 5.62 -36.62
N ASN A 18 10.12 5.26 -35.76
CA ASN A 18 9.82 6.01 -34.54
C ASN A 18 10.96 5.93 -33.53
N ASN A 19 11.74 4.85 -33.52
CA ASN A 19 12.90 4.66 -32.64
C ASN A 19 14.24 5.13 -33.28
N GLY A 20 14.23 5.70 -34.49
CA GLY A 20 15.28 6.58 -34.99
C GLY A 20 16.40 5.96 -35.78
N ASP A 21 16.44 4.65 -36.13
CA ASP A 21 17.65 4.14 -36.80
C ASP A 21 17.47 2.93 -37.72
N ILE A 22 16.80 3.16 -38.85
CA ILE A 22 16.69 2.16 -39.95
C ILE A 22 18.08 1.80 -40.52
N LYS A 23 19.04 2.74 -40.52
CA LYS A 23 20.40 2.49 -41.08
C LYS A 23 21.24 1.58 -40.19
N SER A 24 21.14 1.73 -38.87
CA SER A 24 21.85 0.86 -37.93
C SER A 24 21.27 -0.56 -37.85
N CYS A 25 20.01 -0.75 -38.29
CA CYS A 25 19.37 -2.07 -38.43
C CYS A 25 19.67 -2.76 -39.76
N GLY A 26 20.62 -2.24 -40.58
CA GLY A 26 20.98 -2.84 -41.87
C GLY A 26 20.15 -2.35 -43.07
N GLY A 27 19.30 -1.33 -42.89
CA GLY A 27 18.48 -0.72 -43.92
C GLY A 27 17.21 -1.49 -44.27
N ILE A 28 16.35 -0.88 -45.11
CA ILE A 28 15.04 -1.43 -45.52
C ILE A 28 15.22 -2.77 -46.26
N SER A 29 16.29 -2.94 -47.02
CA SER A 29 16.60 -4.16 -47.77
C SER A 29 16.79 -5.36 -46.82
N TYR A 30 17.60 -5.21 -45.81
CA TYR A 30 17.85 -6.24 -44.80
C TYR A 30 16.59 -6.62 -44.01
N ILE A 31 15.74 -5.65 -43.65
CA ILE A 31 14.49 -5.87 -42.98
C ILE A 31 13.50 -6.61 -43.89
N SER A 32 13.46 -6.26 -45.16
CA SER A 32 12.65 -6.94 -46.18
C SER A 32 13.10 -8.39 -46.42
N ASP A 33 14.42 -8.64 -46.44
CA ASP A 33 14.99 -9.99 -46.58
C ASP A 33 14.64 -10.88 -45.36
N ILE A 34 14.68 -10.34 -44.15
CA ILE A 34 14.22 -11.03 -42.94
C ILE A 34 12.72 -11.35 -43.01
N ALA A 35 11.90 -10.40 -43.44
CA ALA A 35 10.45 -10.61 -43.57
C ALA A 35 10.11 -11.62 -44.68
N SER A 36 10.88 -11.65 -45.77
CA SER A 36 10.69 -12.59 -46.85
C SER A 36 11.24 -13.99 -46.62
N SER A 37 12.10 -14.16 -45.62
CA SER A 37 12.71 -15.47 -45.25
C SER A 37 11.71 -16.45 -44.58
N GLY A 38 10.45 -16.10 -44.54
CA GLY A 38 9.33 -17.06 -44.42
C GLY A 38 9.26 -17.85 -43.11
N PHE A 39 9.20 -17.17 -41.96
CA PHE A 39 8.80 -17.85 -40.71
C PHE A 39 7.28 -17.71 -40.48
N TYR A 40 6.50 -18.36 -41.30
CA TYR A 40 5.08 -18.55 -41.04
C TYR A 40 4.91 -19.64 -39.96
N GLY A 41 4.51 -19.28 -38.77
CA GLY A 41 3.92 -20.22 -37.80
C GLY A 41 4.84 -20.70 -36.64
N ALA A 42 6.05 -20.22 -36.47
CA ALA A 42 6.93 -20.68 -35.41
C ALA A 42 7.03 -19.68 -34.25
N ASN A 43 6.40 -20.04 -33.13
CA ASN A 43 6.73 -19.61 -31.76
C ASN A 43 7.03 -18.11 -31.55
N VAL A 44 6.07 -17.23 -31.93
CA VAL A 44 6.16 -15.77 -31.72
C VAL A 44 6.44 -15.45 -30.25
N GLU A 45 5.83 -16.20 -29.31
CA GLU A 45 6.07 -16.04 -27.88
C GLU A 45 7.54 -16.29 -27.48
N GLY A 46 8.19 -17.28 -28.12
CA GLY A 46 9.63 -17.55 -27.91
C GLY A 46 10.51 -16.38 -28.34
N TYR A 47 10.22 -15.77 -29.50
CA TYR A 47 10.96 -14.60 -29.99
C TYR A 47 10.70 -13.36 -29.13
N ILE A 48 9.46 -13.10 -28.70
CA ILE A 48 9.13 -12.04 -27.77
C ILE A 48 9.93 -12.19 -26.47
N LYS A 49 10.02 -13.40 -25.93
CA LYS A 49 10.80 -13.69 -24.71
C LYS A 49 12.29 -13.38 -24.91
N ILE A 50 12.88 -13.78 -26.04
CA ILE A 50 14.28 -13.52 -26.34
C ILE A 50 14.54 -12.01 -26.50
N ILE A 51 13.71 -11.30 -27.25
CA ILE A 51 13.83 -9.85 -27.44
C ILE A 51 13.74 -9.12 -26.11
N LYS A 52 12.77 -9.48 -25.28
CA LYS A 52 12.57 -8.92 -23.95
C LYS A 52 13.79 -9.16 -23.05
N GLU A 53 14.32 -10.39 -23.02
CA GLU A 53 15.52 -10.72 -22.26
C GLU A 53 16.72 -9.86 -22.70
N LYS A 54 16.94 -9.71 -24.01
CA LYS A 54 18.02 -8.86 -24.56
C LYS A 54 17.81 -7.38 -24.24
N SER A 55 16.56 -6.91 -24.27
CA SER A 55 16.22 -5.53 -23.87
C SER A 55 16.52 -5.29 -22.39
N ASP A 56 16.13 -6.19 -21.52
CA ASP A 56 16.36 -6.06 -20.08
C ASP A 56 17.84 -6.13 -19.72
N ARG A 57 18.63 -6.98 -20.41
CA ARG A 57 20.09 -6.98 -20.29
C ARG A 57 20.71 -5.64 -20.69
N ARG A 58 20.25 -5.00 -21.78
CA ARG A 58 20.72 -3.66 -22.18
C ARG A 58 20.38 -2.59 -21.14
N LYS A 59 19.17 -2.63 -20.54
CA LYS A 59 18.80 -1.72 -19.45
C LYS A 59 19.73 -1.88 -18.24
N LEU A 60 20.03 -3.12 -17.83
CA LEU A 60 20.96 -3.38 -16.73
C LEU A 60 22.38 -2.88 -17.03
N ILE A 61 22.89 -3.06 -18.27
CA ILE A 61 24.21 -2.53 -18.70
C ILE A 61 24.21 -1.00 -18.62
N LYS A 62 23.14 -0.34 -19.08
CA LYS A 62 23.01 1.12 -19.00
C LYS A 62 23.02 1.59 -17.54
N THR A 63 22.23 0.95 -16.67
CA THR A 63 22.22 1.24 -15.22
C THR A 63 23.61 1.07 -14.59
N GLY A 64 24.33 0.01 -14.94
CA GLY A 64 25.69 -0.20 -14.44
C GLY A 64 26.66 0.91 -14.87
N ARG A 65 26.58 1.39 -16.10
CA ARG A 65 27.39 2.52 -16.57
C ARG A 65 27.08 3.82 -15.85
N GLU A 66 25.80 4.12 -15.66
CA GLU A 66 25.34 5.30 -14.93
C GLU A 66 25.75 5.23 -13.45
N LEU A 67 25.66 4.05 -12.82
CA LEU A 67 26.11 3.83 -11.45
C LEU A 67 27.61 4.11 -11.29
N ILE A 68 28.45 3.60 -12.22
CA ILE A 68 29.90 3.85 -12.19
C ILE A 68 30.18 5.35 -12.24
N GLY A 69 29.50 6.11 -13.14
CA GLY A 69 29.63 7.57 -13.22
C GLY A 69 29.29 8.24 -11.89
N LYS A 70 28.15 7.93 -11.34
CA LYS A 70 27.66 8.50 -10.05
C LYS A 70 28.59 8.18 -8.86
N CYS A 71 29.21 6.99 -8.84
CA CYS A 71 30.21 6.64 -7.83
C CYS A 71 31.47 7.52 -7.95
N TYR A 72 31.92 7.83 -9.15
CA TYR A 72 33.06 8.74 -9.37
C TYR A 72 32.71 10.20 -9.05
N ASP A 73 31.45 10.60 -9.24
CA ASP A 73 30.96 11.95 -8.94
C ASP A 73 30.79 12.19 -7.42
N GLY A 74 30.98 11.14 -6.59
CA GLY A 74 30.90 11.25 -5.13
C GLY A 74 29.50 11.40 -4.56
N GLU A 75 28.46 10.89 -5.28
CA GLU A 75 27.11 10.85 -4.75
C GLU A 75 27.05 10.02 -3.45
N ASP A 76 26.14 10.40 -2.55
CA ASP A 76 25.91 9.71 -1.29
C ASP A 76 25.51 8.24 -1.48
N LEU A 77 26.02 7.35 -0.60
CA LEU A 77 25.85 5.90 -0.72
C LEU A 77 24.38 5.47 -0.72
N ASP A 78 23.54 6.10 0.11
CA ASP A 78 22.12 5.76 0.20
C ASP A 78 21.38 6.12 -1.11
N ASN A 79 21.76 7.22 -1.75
CA ASN A 79 21.23 7.62 -3.06
C ASN A 79 21.66 6.64 -4.16
N LEU A 80 22.90 6.17 -4.13
CA LEU A 80 23.42 5.17 -5.07
C LEU A 80 22.70 3.84 -4.94
N ILE A 81 22.47 3.36 -3.71
CA ILE A 81 21.72 2.13 -3.42
C ILE A 81 20.29 2.27 -3.93
N GLY A 82 19.60 3.38 -3.61
CA GLY A 82 18.25 3.65 -4.07
C GLY A 82 18.15 3.69 -5.61
N PHE A 83 19.13 4.28 -6.29
CA PHE A 83 19.21 4.30 -7.74
C PHE A 83 19.31 2.88 -8.35
N VAL A 84 20.16 2.02 -7.78
CA VAL A 84 20.32 0.64 -8.24
C VAL A 84 19.04 -0.16 -8.03
N GLU A 85 18.46 -0.08 -6.82
CA GLU A 85 17.22 -0.78 -6.48
C GLU A 85 16.07 -0.37 -7.39
N ASP A 86 15.88 0.93 -7.68
CA ASP A 86 14.85 1.43 -8.58
C ASP A 86 14.99 0.88 -10.00
N ASN A 87 16.21 0.85 -10.52
CA ASN A 87 16.46 0.39 -11.90
C ASN A 87 16.36 -1.14 -12.02
N VAL A 88 16.85 -1.89 -11.04
CA VAL A 88 16.66 -3.36 -10.99
C VAL A 88 15.19 -3.70 -10.86
N TYR A 89 14.43 -3.00 -10.00
CA TYR A 89 12.98 -3.18 -9.88
C TYR A 89 12.25 -2.91 -11.20
N LYS A 90 12.59 -1.84 -11.92
CA LYS A 90 12.01 -1.54 -13.25
C LYS A 90 12.24 -2.66 -14.25
N VAL A 91 13.41 -3.28 -14.23
CA VAL A 91 13.73 -4.42 -15.10
C VAL A 91 12.97 -5.67 -14.69
N SER A 92 12.89 -5.97 -13.37
CA SER A 92 12.17 -7.13 -12.85
C SER A 92 10.66 -7.05 -13.12
N ASN A 93 10.09 -5.84 -13.09
CA ASN A 93 8.66 -5.60 -13.28
C ASN A 93 8.33 -4.98 -14.65
N SER A 94 9.19 -5.17 -15.65
CA SER A 94 8.97 -4.68 -17.02
C SER A 94 7.74 -5.30 -17.73
N LYS A 95 6.93 -6.09 -17.02
CA LYS A 95 5.60 -6.54 -17.46
C LYS A 95 4.54 -5.43 -17.38
N ASP A 96 4.77 -4.36 -16.59
CA ASP A 96 3.85 -3.25 -16.34
C ASP A 96 4.48 -1.91 -16.75
N SER A 97 5.05 -1.82 -17.95
CA SER A 97 5.27 -0.51 -18.55
C SER A 97 3.89 0.10 -18.81
N SER A 98 3.69 1.32 -18.35
CA SER A 98 2.48 2.12 -18.55
C SER A 98 2.23 2.39 -20.04
N GLU A 99 1.78 1.39 -20.75
CA GLU A 99 1.20 1.57 -22.08
C GLU A 99 -0.13 2.31 -21.93
N ILE A 100 -0.35 3.29 -22.80
CA ILE A 100 -1.68 3.85 -22.98
C ILE A 100 -2.53 2.70 -23.49
N VAL A 101 -3.43 2.19 -22.64
CA VAL A 101 -4.28 1.06 -22.96
C VAL A 101 -5.45 1.56 -23.80
N ASP A 102 -5.73 0.91 -24.91
CA ASP A 102 -6.93 1.17 -25.72
C ASP A 102 -8.20 0.93 -24.88
N ILE A 103 -9.21 1.76 -25.12
CA ILE A 103 -10.48 1.69 -24.37
C ILE A 103 -11.14 0.31 -24.49
N SER A 104 -11.03 -0.35 -25.63
CA SER A 104 -11.60 -1.67 -25.86
C SER A 104 -10.97 -2.73 -24.96
N GLN A 105 -9.65 -2.70 -24.78
CA GLN A 105 -8.94 -3.58 -23.87
C GLN A 105 -9.32 -3.28 -22.42
N ALA A 106 -9.35 -2.00 -22.02
CA ALA A 106 -9.75 -1.59 -20.68
C ALA A 106 -11.18 -2.04 -20.34
N VAL A 107 -12.12 -1.96 -21.30
CA VAL A 107 -13.50 -2.45 -21.15
C VAL A 107 -13.52 -3.96 -20.91
N ASN A 108 -12.78 -4.74 -21.69
CA ASN A 108 -12.73 -6.19 -21.55
C ASN A 108 -12.17 -6.60 -20.17
N ASP A 109 -11.11 -5.93 -19.69
CA ASP A 109 -10.53 -6.17 -18.38
C ASP A 109 -11.54 -5.87 -17.26
N VAL A 110 -12.30 -4.77 -17.39
CA VAL A 110 -13.35 -4.41 -16.44
C VAL A 110 -14.51 -5.39 -16.48
N LEU A 111 -14.98 -5.82 -17.66
CA LEU A 111 -16.05 -6.81 -17.79
C LEU A 111 -15.65 -8.14 -17.15
N THR A 112 -14.45 -8.64 -17.42
CA THR A 112 -13.93 -9.86 -16.79
C THR A 112 -13.94 -9.76 -15.26
N ARG A 113 -13.55 -8.60 -14.73
CA ARG A 113 -13.59 -8.36 -13.29
C ARG A 113 -15.02 -8.30 -12.74
N ILE A 114 -15.96 -7.69 -13.47
CA ILE A 114 -17.37 -7.66 -13.07
C ILE A 114 -17.96 -9.08 -13.06
N GLU A 115 -17.66 -9.89 -14.07
CA GLU A 115 -18.11 -11.29 -14.13
C GLU A 115 -17.58 -12.11 -12.96
N GLN A 116 -16.29 -11.99 -12.65
CA GLN A 116 -15.68 -12.64 -11.48
C GLN A 116 -16.37 -12.23 -10.18
N ASN A 117 -16.65 -10.93 -10.02
CA ASN A 117 -17.34 -10.39 -8.85
C ASN A 117 -18.77 -10.90 -8.74
N TYR A 118 -19.48 -10.99 -9.85
CA TYR A 118 -20.82 -11.55 -9.92
C TYR A 118 -20.84 -13.02 -9.51
N GLN A 119 -19.90 -13.82 -10.04
CA GLN A 119 -19.74 -15.24 -9.67
C GLN A 119 -19.37 -15.42 -8.20
N ASN A 120 -18.63 -14.50 -7.61
CA ASN A 120 -18.26 -14.52 -6.19
C ASN A 120 -19.40 -14.09 -5.24
N GLY A 121 -20.61 -13.83 -5.76
CA GLY A 121 -21.79 -13.53 -4.96
C GLY A 121 -21.73 -12.22 -4.20
N GLY A 122 -21.04 -11.19 -4.74
CA GLY A 122 -20.96 -9.86 -4.14
C GLY A 122 -20.06 -9.79 -2.88
N LYS A 123 -19.11 -10.71 -2.73
CA LYS A 123 -18.10 -10.61 -1.69
C LYS A 123 -17.28 -9.33 -1.84
N ILE A 124 -16.78 -8.83 -0.72
CA ILE A 124 -15.96 -7.62 -0.65
C ILE A 124 -14.77 -7.75 -1.62
N LEU A 125 -14.57 -6.73 -2.47
CA LEU A 125 -13.55 -6.72 -3.52
C LEU A 125 -12.12 -6.58 -2.97
N GLY A 126 -11.97 -5.84 -1.87
CA GLY A 126 -10.70 -5.59 -1.22
C GLY A 126 -10.42 -6.57 -0.09
N VAL A 127 -9.27 -6.40 0.54
CA VAL A 127 -8.93 -7.14 1.77
C VAL A 127 -9.85 -6.65 2.90
N SER A 128 -10.48 -7.59 3.62
CA SER A 128 -11.39 -7.23 4.72
C SER A 128 -10.64 -6.59 5.88
N THR A 129 -11.24 -5.55 6.45
CA THR A 129 -10.79 -4.89 7.69
C THR A 129 -11.12 -5.71 8.94
N GLY A 130 -12.08 -6.64 8.83
CA GLY A 130 -12.66 -7.38 9.94
C GLY A 130 -13.87 -6.69 10.59
N TYR A 131 -14.30 -5.55 10.05
CA TYR A 131 -15.48 -4.81 10.48
C TYR A 131 -16.47 -4.71 9.33
N GLU A 132 -17.53 -5.51 9.37
CA GLU A 132 -18.46 -5.70 8.25
C GLU A 132 -19.06 -4.38 7.73
N GLU A 133 -19.47 -3.48 8.63
CA GLU A 133 -20.03 -2.19 8.23
C GLU A 133 -19.00 -1.26 7.59
N LEU A 134 -17.76 -1.29 8.08
CA LEU A 134 -16.67 -0.55 7.47
C LEU A 134 -16.36 -1.11 6.10
N ASP A 135 -16.26 -2.43 5.99
CA ASP A 135 -16.00 -3.11 4.71
C ASP A 135 -17.08 -2.82 3.68
N LYS A 136 -18.37 -2.82 4.08
CA LYS A 136 -19.47 -2.43 3.18
C LYS A 136 -19.35 -0.97 2.71
N THR A 137 -18.89 -0.08 3.61
CA THR A 137 -18.79 1.35 3.31
C THR A 137 -17.64 1.68 2.38
N ILE A 138 -16.45 1.05 2.60
CA ILE A 138 -15.25 1.33 1.81
C ILE A 138 -14.93 0.26 0.78
N SER A 139 -15.78 -0.80 0.66
CA SER A 139 -15.59 -1.98 -0.21
C SER A 139 -14.32 -2.79 0.15
N GLY A 140 -13.92 -2.79 1.42
CA GLY A 140 -12.67 -3.35 1.89
C GLY A 140 -11.44 -2.51 1.51
N LEU A 141 -10.26 -3.01 1.83
CA LEU A 141 -8.97 -2.36 1.53
C LEU A 141 -8.60 -2.66 0.07
N GLN A 142 -8.77 -1.67 -0.81
CA GLN A 142 -8.51 -1.83 -2.24
C GLN A 142 -7.02 -1.63 -2.56
N LYS A 143 -6.50 -2.44 -3.48
CA LYS A 143 -5.13 -2.25 -4.00
C LYS A 143 -4.98 -0.88 -4.66
N GLY A 144 -3.87 -0.23 -4.38
CA GLY A 144 -3.59 1.12 -4.85
C GLY A 144 -4.21 2.24 -4.03
N ASP A 145 -5.03 1.93 -3.00
CA ASP A 145 -5.60 2.94 -2.13
C ASP A 145 -4.62 3.43 -1.07
N PHE A 146 -4.73 4.71 -0.79
CA PHE A 146 -4.06 5.38 0.32
C PHE A 146 -5.10 5.83 1.34
N ILE A 147 -5.09 5.18 2.49
CA ILE A 147 -6.06 5.35 3.58
C ILE A 147 -5.37 6.07 4.73
N ILE A 148 -5.97 7.12 5.22
CA ILE A 148 -5.55 7.81 6.44
C ILE A 148 -6.45 7.41 7.59
N THR A 149 -5.85 6.97 8.70
CA THR A 149 -6.55 6.80 9.96
C THR A 149 -6.07 7.85 10.95
N ALA A 150 -6.91 8.82 11.25
CA ALA A 150 -6.57 9.98 12.06
C ALA A 150 -7.29 9.95 13.41
N ALA A 151 -6.59 10.38 14.45
CA ALA A 151 -7.18 10.48 15.79
C ALA A 151 -6.42 11.47 16.68
N ARG A 152 -7.08 11.95 17.73
CA ARG A 152 -6.39 12.54 18.89
C ARG A 152 -5.66 11.44 19.67
N PRO A 153 -4.62 11.77 20.46
CA PRO A 153 -3.96 10.82 21.34
C PRO A 153 -4.96 10.05 22.22
N SER A 154 -4.67 8.81 22.53
CA SER A 154 -5.46 7.93 23.41
C SER A 154 -6.83 7.48 22.87
N MET A 155 -7.20 7.82 21.64
CA MET A 155 -8.43 7.34 20.99
C MET A 155 -8.36 5.88 20.52
N GLY A 156 -7.16 5.26 20.52
CA GLY A 156 -6.96 3.89 20.09
C GLY A 156 -6.51 3.73 18.65
N LYS A 157 -5.93 4.78 18.02
CA LYS A 157 -5.48 4.81 16.63
C LYS A 157 -4.60 3.59 16.26
N THR A 158 -3.51 3.37 16.99
CA THR A 158 -2.59 2.23 16.78
C THR A 158 -3.31 0.90 16.97
N ALA A 159 -4.12 0.76 18.04
CA ALA A 159 -4.89 -0.46 18.29
C ALA A 159 -5.85 -0.79 17.13
N PHE A 160 -6.55 0.21 16.59
CA PHE A 160 -7.45 0.04 15.44
C PHE A 160 -6.71 -0.47 14.21
N ALA A 161 -5.58 0.15 13.85
CA ALA A 161 -4.78 -0.28 12.72
C ALA A 161 -4.18 -1.68 12.91
N LEU A 162 -3.72 -2.00 14.12
CA LEU A 162 -3.21 -3.33 14.45
C LEU A 162 -4.31 -4.39 14.36
N ASN A 163 -5.54 -4.09 14.80
CA ASN A 163 -6.66 -5.02 14.69
C ASN A 163 -7.03 -5.27 13.22
N ILE A 164 -7.04 -4.23 12.37
CA ILE A 164 -7.21 -4.38 10.93
C ILE A 164 -6.09 -5.26 10.35
N GLY A 165 -4.83 -4.94 10.64
CA GLY A 165 -3.68 -5.71 10.16
C GLY A 165 -3.71 -7.17 10.60
N GLN A 166 -4.10 -7.43 11.85
CA GLN A 166 -4.26 -8.78 12.38
C GLN A 166 -5.36 -9.56 11.68
N TYR A 167 -6.49 -8.90 11.37
CA TYR A 167 -7.57 -9.54 10.63
C TYR A 167 -7.19 -9.80 9.18
N ALA A 168 -6.69 -8.80 8.48
CA ALA A 168 -6.25 -8.87 7.10
C ALA A 168 -5.19 -9.97 6.87
N SER A 169 -4.32 -10.19 7.85
CA SER A 169 -3.26 -11.21 7.78
C SER A 169 -3.74 -12.65 7.73
N ARG A 170 -5.04 -12.91 7.82
CA ARG A 170 -5.62 -14.25 7.66
C ARG A 170 -5.45 -14.77 6.23
N GLU A 171 -5.60 -13.86 5.26
CA GLU A 171 -5.58 -14.20 3.83
C GLU A 171 -4.55 -13.39 3.04
N SER A 172 -4.04 -12.30 3.63
CA SER A 172 -3.18 -11.31 2.96
C SER A 172 -1.86 -11.11 3.69
N SER A 173 -0.88 -10.55 3.00
CA SER A 173 0.43 -10.22 3.54
C SER A 173 0.44 -8.76 4.02
N VAL A 174 0.77 -8.54 5.30
CA VAL A 174 0.71 -7.24 5.97
C VAL A 174 2.09 -6.82 6.46
N ALA A 175 2.53 -5.62 6.11
CA ALA A 175 3.72 -4.99 6.69
C ALA A 175 3.31 -3.86 7.63
N ILE A 176 3.94 -3.79 8.81
CA ILE A 176 3.70 -2.76 9.82
C ILE A 176 5.02 -2.04 10.08
N PHE A 177 5.06 -0.75 9.74
CA PHE A 177 6.17 0.15 10.06
C PHE A 177 5.78 0.99 11.26
N SER A 178 6.51 0.82 12.36
CA SER A 178 6.28 1.57 13.61
C SER A 178 7.44 2.51 13.86
N LEU A 179 7.15 3.81 13.82
CA LEU A 179 8.13 4.85 14.10
C LEU A 179 8.03 5.37 15.54
N GLU A 180 6.97 5.01 16.27
CA GLU A 180 6.72 5.46 17.65
C GLU A 180 6.97 4.34 18.66
N MET A 181 6.64 3.11 18.33
CA MET A 181 6.64 1.98 19.27
C MET A 181 7.61 0.89 18.84
N THR A 182 8.21 0.22 19.81
CA THR A 182 9.06 -0.95 19.54
C THR A 182 8.22 -2.15 19.07
N ARG A 183 8.87 -3.05 18.35
CA ARG A 183 8.26 -4.31 17.89
C ARG A 183 7.62 -5.09 19.06
N ASP A 184 8.29 -5.16 20.21
CA ASP A 184 7.80 -5.91 21.36
C ASP A 184 6.50 -5.30 21.91
N GLN A 185 6.40 -3.97 21.99
CA GLN A 185 5.17 -3.28 22.40
C GLN A 185 4.01 -3.51 21.44
N LEU A 186 4.28 -3.60 20.13
CA LEU A 186 3.27 -3.94 19.14
C LEU A 186 2.80 -5.40 19.30
N MET A 187 3.74 -6.32 19.53
CA MET A 187 3.42 -7.74 19.74
C MET A 187 2.59 -7.96 21.00
N GLU A 188 2.90 -7.28 22.11
CA GLU A 188 2.09 -7.32 23.34
C GLU A 188 0.64 -6.89 23.06
N ARG A 189 0.42 -5.81 22.27
CA ARG A 189 -0.92 -5.35 21.91
C ARG A 189 -1.66 -6.34 20.99
N LEU A 190 -0.96 -6.90 19.99
CA LEU A 190 -1.52 -7.91 19.10
C LEU A 190 -1.94 -9.16 19.87
N LEU A 191 -1.12 -9.62 20.83
CA LEU A 191 -1.43 -10.74 21.70
C LEU A 191 -2.64 -10.43 22.58
N ALA A 192 -2.66 -9.27 23.26
CA ALA A 192 -3.78 -8.87 24.12
C ALA A 192 -5.11 -8.86 23.35
N ALA A 193 -5.12 -8.28 22.13
CA ALA A 193 -6.30 -8.23 21.28
C ALA A 193 -6.74 -9.62 20.78
N LYS A 194 -5.78 -10.53 20.54
CA LYS A 194 -6.05 -11.87 20.01
C LYS A 194 -6.57 -12.82 21.07
N CYS A 195 -5.93 -12.87 22.23
CA CYS A 195 -6.25 -13.84 23.27
C CYS A 195 -7.27 -13.33 24.32
N LEU A 196 -7.66 -12.04 24.24
CA LEU A 196 -8.57 -11.37 25.20
C LEU A 196 -8.04 -11.45 26.63
N VAL A 197 -6.74 -11.30 26.79
CA VAL A 197 -6.06 -11.15 28.08
C VAL A 197 -5.74 -9.68 28.29
N ASP A 198 -5.91 -9.22 29.53
CA ASP A 198 -5.66 -7.82 29.91
C ASP A 198 -4.22 -7.41 29.52
N PHE A 199 -4.10 -6.29 28.79
CA PHE A 199 -2.84 -5.78 28.31
C PHE A 199 -1.85 -5.47 29.46
N SER A 200 -2.36 -4.98 30.60
CA SER A 200 -1.56 -4.72 31.79
C SER A 200 -1.01 -6.02 32.39
N ALA A 201 -1.81 -7.08 32.38
CA ALA A 201 -1.39 -8.41 32.85
C ALA A 201 -0.27 -8.99 31.97
N ILE A 202 -0.37 -8.86 30.65
CA ILE A 202 0.69 -9.27 29.72
C ILE A 202 1.98 -8.48 29.99
N LYS A 203 1.88 -7.16 30.08
CA LYS A 203 3.02 -6.27 30.30
C LYS A 203 3.74 -6.51 31.64
N THR A 204 2.98 -6.84 32.70
CA THR A 204 3.54 -7.05 34.03
C THR A 204 3.90 -8.49 34.34
N GLY A 205 3.52 -9.45 33.47
CA GLY A 205 3.72 -10.87 33.68
C GLY A 205 2.81 -11.46 34.78
N LYS A 206 1.82 -10.71 35.27
CA LYS A 206 0.83 -11.19 36.26
C LYS A 206 -0.27 -11.98 35.57
N LEU A 207 0.01 -13.20 35.23
CA LEU A 207 -0.86 -14.08 34.44
C LEU A 207 -1.27 -15.32 35.25
N THR A 208 -2.49 -15.79 35.04
CA THR A 208 -2.90 -17.11 35.46
C THR A 208 -2.45 -18.17 34.44
N ASP A 209 -2.40 -19.44 34.85
CA ASP A 209 -2.03 -20.55 33.95
C ASP A 209 -2.96 -20.60 32.72
N GLU A 210 -4.26 -20.36 32.90
CA GLU A 210 -5.22 -20.31 31.81
C GLU A 210 -4.90 -19.15 30.82
N GLN A 211 -4.56 -17.98 31.33
CA GLN A 211 -4.17 -16.84 30.50
C GLN A 211 -2.88 -17.10 29.74
N PHE A 212 -1.92 -17.75 30.39
CA PHE A 212 -0.67 -18.16 29.75
C PHE A 212 -0.91 -19.13 28.59
N LEU A 213 -1.79 -20.12 28.75
CA LEU A 213 -2.20 -21.03 27.67
C LEU A 213 -2.89 -20.30 26.52
N LYS A 214 -3.76 -19.32 26.81
CA LYS A 214 -4.40 -18.48 25.78
C LYS A 214 -3.36 -17.69 24.97
N ILE A 215 -2.34 -17.16 25.65
CA ILE A 215 -1.24 -16.43 25.00
C ILE A 215 -0.41 -17.38 24.12
N ALA A 216 -0.07 -18.57 24.61
CA ALA A 216 0.68 -19.56 23.84
C ALA A 216 -0.04 -19.96 22.56
N ASN A 217 -1.35 -20.23 22.64
CA ASN A 217 -2.18 -20.56 21.49
C ASN A 217 -2.26 -19.37 20.49
N ALA A 218 -2.46 -18.15 21.00
CA ALA A 218 -2.48 -16.94 20.17
C ALA A 218 -1.15 -16.69 19.49
N SER A 219 -0.02 -16.94 20.16
CA SER A 219 1.32 -16.82 19.61
C SER A 219 1.56 -17.80 18.45
N THR A 220 1.10 -19.03 18.59
CA THR A 220 1.18 -20.05 17.52
C THR A 220 0.38 -19.62 16.29
N ASP A 221 -0.86 -19.13 16.48
CA ASP A 221 -1.68 -18.63 15.36
C ASP A 221 -1.03 -17.42 14.67
N LEU A 222 -0.52 -16.44 15.45
CA LEU A 222 0.14 -15.26 14.89
C LEU A 222 1.43 -15.59 14.15
N SER A 223 2.21 -16.56 14.64
CA SER A 223 3.47 -16.98 13.99
C SER A 223 3.24 -17.59 12.61
N ASN A 224 2.07 -18.16 12.36
CA ASN A 224 1.70 -18.74 11.08
C ASN A 224 1.14 -17.71 10.09
N ARG A 225 1.02 -16.43 10.48
CA ARG A 225 0.48 -15.37 9.62
C ARG A 225 1.57 -14.59 8.91
N LYS A 226 1.22 -14.03 7.78
CA LYS A 226 2.13 -13.17 6.99
C LYS A 226 2.10 -11.74 7.51
N ILE A 227 2.55 -11.53 8.76
CA ILE A 227 2.74 -10.20 9.36
C ILE A 227 4.24 -9.93 9.46
N PHE A 228 4.67 -8.78 8.94
CA PHE A 228 6.04 -8.31 8.97
C PHE A 228 6.09 -6.99 9.72
N ILE A 229 6.93 -6.89 10.75
CA ILE A 229 7.03 -5.69 11.60
C ILE A 229 8.43 -5.10 11.44
N ASP A 230 8.49 -3.81 11.21
CA ASP A 230 9.72 -3.03 11.18
C ASP A 230 9.58 -1.81 12.12
N ASP A 231 10.47 -1.73 13.12
CA ASP A 231 10.56 -0.65 14.10
C ASP A 231 11.87 0.15 13.96
N LYS A 232 12.57 -0.01 12.83
CA LYS A 232 13.86 0.64 12.57
C LYS A 232 13.84 1.60 11.39
N ALA A 233 12.84 1.50 10.52
CA ALA A 233 12.71 2.41 9.39
C ALA A 233 12.37 3.81 9.91
N THR A 234 13.15 4.81 9.53
CA THR A 234 12.91 6.22 9.90
C THR A 234 12.55 7.07 8.68
N SER A 235 13.08 6.73 7.52
CA SER A 235 12.90 7.51 6.30
C SER A 235 11.90 6.89 5.32
N LEU A 236 11.28 7.75 4.51
CA LEU A 236 10.39 7.31 3.43
C LEU A 236 11.12 6.43 2.40
N ALA A 237 12.40 6.70 2.13
CA ALA A 237 13.20 5.93 1.19
C ALA A 237 13.39 4.49 1.69
N ASP A 238 13.70 4.31 2.97
CA ASP A 238 13.86 3.01 3.60
C ASP A 238 12.54 2.21 3.60
N ILE A 239 11.42 2.84 3.98
CA ILE A 239 10.09 2.22 3.91
C ILE A 239 9.80 1.71 2.49
N LYS A 240 10.05 2.54 1.46
CA LYS A 240 9.84 2.17 0.06
C LYS A 240 10.71 0.98 -0.37
N ALA A 241 12.00 0.99 -0.01
CA ALA A 241 12.92 -0.08 -0.34
C ALA A 241 12.50 -1.41 0.30
N LYS A 242 12.15 -1.39 1.60
CA LYS A 242 11.68 -2.56 2.34
C LYS A 242 10.37 -3.11 1.80
N CYS A 243 9.39 -2.24 1.46
CA CYS A 243 8.14 -2.65 0.84
C CYS A 243 8.36 -3.31 -0.52
N ARG A 244 9.23 -2.76 -1.38
CA ARG A 244 9.58 -3.37 -2.68
C ARG A 244 10.19 -4.75 -2.51
N ASN A 245 11.18 -4.86 -1.64
CA ASN A 245 11.86 -6.12 -1.36
C ASN A 245 10.88 -7.19 -0.84
N LEU A 246 10.01 -6.79 0.10
CA LEU A 246 9.01 -7.68 0.67
C LEU A 246 7.99 -8.12 -0.39
N LYS A 247 7.49 -7.19 -1.23
CA LYS A 247 6.55 -7.50 -2.33
C LYS A 247 7.11 -8.55 -3.28
N VAL A 248 8.38 -8.42 -3.66
CA VAL A 248 9.04 -9.36 -4.58
C VAL A 248 9.30 -10.72 -3.92
N LYS A 249 9.78 -10.74 -2.66
CA LYS A 249 10.21 -11.98 -2.01
C LYS A 249 9.09 -12.82 -1.41
N LYS A 250 8.08 -12.16 -0.83
CA LYS A 250 7.05 -12.84 -0.01
C LYS A 250 5.62 -12.45 -0.38
N GLY A 251 5.45 -11.49 -1.28
CA GLY A 251 4.17 -10.85 -1.53
C GLY A 251 3.86 -9.80 -0.47
N LEU A 252 3.08 -8.78 -0.85
CA LEU A 252 2.65 -7.70 0.05
C LEU A 252 1.33 -7.15 -0.47
N ASP A 253 0.34 -7.04 0.41
CA ASP A 253 -1.00 -6.56 0.07
C ASP A 253 -1.36 -5.30 0.85
N VAL A 254 -1.01 -5.24 2.14
CA VAL A 254 -1.34 -4.11 3.02
C VAL A 254 -0.08 -3.60 3.73
N VAL A 255 0.07 -2.29 3.78
CA VAL A 255 1.14 -1.59 4.51
C VAL A 255 0.52 -0.68 5.55
N ILE A 256 0.90 -0.81 6.81
CA ILE A 256 0.48 0.04 7.92
C ILE A 256 1.69 0.86 8.36
N ILE A 257 1.51 2.18 8.54
CA ILE A 257 2.59 3.11 8.96
C ILE A 257 2.11 3.89 10.19
N ASP A 258 2.75 3.71 11.33
CA ASP A 258 2.43 4.39 12.60
C ASP A 258 3.61 5.27 13.05
N TYR A 259 3.54 6.58 12.87
CA TYR A 259 2.59 7.43 12.18
C TYR A 259 3.32 8.38 11.21
N LEU A 260 2.59 8.93 10.29
CA LEU A 260 3.08 9.67 9.13
C LEU A 260 3.99 10.86 9.51
N GLN A 261 3.63 11.59 10.58
CA GLN A 261 4.39 12.76 11.02
C GLN A 261 5.77 12.42 11.64
N LEU A 262 6.13 11.17 11.85
CA LEU A 262 7.48 10.78 12.30
C LEU A 262 8.40 10.39 11.15
N ILE A 263 7.88 10.26 9.93
CA ILE A 263 8.72 9.93 8.78
C ILE A 263 9.68 11.08 8.51
N GLU A 264 10.95 10.76 8.40
CA GLU A 264 12.00 11.70 8.03
C GLU A 264 12.06 11.88 6.52
N SER A 265 12.20 13.14 6.08
CA SER A 265 12.51 13.45 4.69
C SER A 265 14.00 13.63 4.51
N THR A 266 14.56 13.00 3.48
CA THR A 266 15.99 13.15 3.11
C THR A 266 16.29 14.51 2.46
N GLU A 267 15.28 15.27 2.07
CA GLU A 267 15.45 16.57 1.43
C GLU A 267 15.03 17.70 2.37
N LYS A 268 15.83 18.78 2.41
CA LYS A 268 15.49 19.99 3.16
C LYS A 268 14.22 20.61 2.62
N SER A 269 13.19 20.69 3.45
CA SER A 269 11.93 21.37 3.16
C SER A 269 11.87 22.69 3.94
N TYR A 270 11.19 23.70 3.38
CA TYR A 270 11.04 25.02 4.02
C TYR A 270 10.03 25.02 5.18
N SER A 271 9.11 24.04 5.21
CA SER A 271 8.15 23.89 6.31
C SER A 271 7.76 22.42 6.50
N ARG A 272 7.33 22.10 7.74
CA ARG A 272 6.83 20.75 8.08
C ARG A 272 5.60 20.36 7.25
N GLU A 273 4.74 21.30 6.92
CA GLU A 273 3.56 21.09 6.08
C GLU A 273 3.96 20.61 4.67
N GLN A 274 4.99 21.23 4.06
CA GLN A 274 5.49 20.82 2.75
C GLN A 274 6.12 19.43 2.77
N GLU A 275 6.81 19.11 3.86
CA GLU A 275 7.42 17.79 4.06
C GLU A 275 6.34 16.70 4.13
N ILE A 276 5.32 16.91 4.95
CA ILE A 276 4.17 16.00 5.09
C ILE A 276 3.43 15.87 3.76
N ALA A 277 3.25 16.97 3.02
CA ALA A 277 2.65 16.98 1.70
C ALA A 277 3.42 16.09 0.70
N LYS A 278 4.75 16.18 0.72
CA LYS A 278 5.61 15.36 -0.13
C LYS A 278 5.51 13.88 0.26
N ILE A 279 5.59 13.57 1.55
CA ILE A 279 5.48 12.20 2.08
C ILE A 279 4.13 11.60 1.66
N SER A 280 3.02 12.30 1.87
CA SER A 280 1.67 11.88 1.51
C SER A 280 1.56 11.50 0.02
N ARG A 281 2.00 12.43 -0.86
CA ARG A 281 2.00 12.20 -2.31
C ARG A 281 2.84 11.00 -2.73
N GLU A 282 4.00 10.84 -2.11
CA GLU A 282 4.90 9.72 -2.42
C GLU A 282 4.36 8.37 -1.89
N LEU A 283 3.66 8.35 -0.75
CA LEU A 283 2.95 7.16 -0.27
C LEU A 283 1.79 6.78 -1.21
N LYS A 284 1.02 7.75 -1.70
CA LYS A 284 -0.02 7.47 -2.72
C LYS A 284 0.57 6.91 -4.01
N LYS A 285 1.70 7.45 -4.47
CA LYS A 285 2.42 6.88 -5.64
C LYS A 285 2.90 5.46 -5.35
N MET A 286 3.41 5.20 -4.13
CA MET A 286 3.87 3.87 -3.73
C MET A 286 2.72 2.87 -3.70
N ALA A 287 1.55 3.23 -3.17
CA ALA A 287 0.36 2.39 -3.17
C ALA A 287 0.01 1.91 -4.58
N LYS A 288 -0.07 2.85 -5.54
CA LYS A 288 -0.34 2.54 -6.94
C LYS A 288 0.77 1.71 -7.59
N LYS A 289 2.05 2.09 -7.39
CA LYS A 289 3.18 1.44 -8.06
C LYS A 289 3.41 0.01 -7.59
N LEU A 290 3.19 -0.28 -6.29
CA LEU A 290 3.37 -1.60 -5.71
C LEU A 290 2.09 -2.44 -5.72
N ASP A 291 0.97 -1.87 -6.17
CA ASP A 291 -0.35 -2.51 -6.11
C ASP A 291 -0.65 -3.04 -4.71
N VAL A 292 -0.58 -2.15 -3.72
CA VAL A 292 -0.83 -2.41 -2.29
C VAL A 292 -1.74 -1.36 -1.69
N THR A 293 -2.47 -1.71 -0.64
CA THR A 293 -3.16 -0.72 0.19
C THR A 293 -2.20 -0.15 1.23
N ILE A 294 -2.18 1.17 1.39
CA ILE A 294 -1.41 1.83 2.45
C ILE A 294 -2.36 2.46 3.45
N ILE A 295 -2.25 2.07 4.72
CA ILE A 295 -2.92 2.68 5.86
C ILE A 295 -1.87 3.48 6.63
N ALA A 296 -1.90 4.80 6.51
CA ALA A 296 -1.03 5.66 7.29
C ALA A 296 -1.80 6.31 8.45
N LEU A 297 -1.23 6.22 9.64
CA LEU A 297 -1.80 6.83 10.82
C LEU A 297 -1.39 8.30 10.89
N ALA A 298 -2.31 9.16 11.30
CA ALA A 298 -2.06 10.58 11.45
C ALA A 298 -2.58 11.11 12.79
N GLN A 299 -1.91 12.08 13.35
CA GLN A 299 -2.39 12.75 14.55
C GLN A 299 -3.18 14.00 14.17
N LEU A 300 -4.36 14.18 14.78
CA LEU A 300 -5.18 15.38 14.60
C LEU A 300 -4.68 16.55 15.44
N SER A 301 -4.91 17.75 14.96
CA SER A 301 -4.68 19.00 15.70
C SER A 301 -5.54 19.07 16.97
N ARG A 302 -5.31 20.07 17.83
CA ARG A 302 -6.11 20.26 19.07
C ARG A 302 -7.46 20.92 18.82
N ALA A 303 -7.77 21.34 17.60
CA ALA A 303 -9.01 22.05 17.27
C ALA A 303 -10.31 21.34 17.69
N PRO A 304 -10.45 19.98 17.58
CA PRO A 304 -11.63 19.28 18.08
C PRO A 304 -11.95 19.55 19.56
N GLU A 305 -10.91 19.68 20.41
CA GLU A 305 -11.10 19.87 21.85
C GLU A 305 -11.76 21.19 22.23
N ALA A 306 -11.70 22.19 21.34
CA ALA A 306 -12.33 23.50 21.53
C ALA A 306 -13.80 23.54 21.05
N ARG A 307 -14.27 22.52 20.33
CA ARG A 307 -15.65 22.43 19.84
C ARG A 307 -16.57 21.79 20.86
N ALA A 308 -17.86 22.15 20.81
CA ALA A 308 -18.87 21.61 21.74
C ALA A 308 -19.04 20.09 21.58
N ASP A 309 -19.10 19.60 20.36
CA ASP A 309 -19.30 18.17 20.07
C ASP A 309 -17.99 17.37 20.00
N ARG A 310 -16.84 18.02 19.98
CA ARG A 310 -15.48 17.45 19.95
C ARG A 310 -15.24 16.37 18.88
N ARG A 311 -16.20 16.11 17.98
CA ARG A 311 -16.02 15.18 16.87
C ARG A 311 -15.04 15.73 15.85
N PRO A 312 -14.09 14.91 15.41
CA PRO A 312 -13.13 15.35 14.40
C PRO A 312 -13.78 15.56 13.03
N ILE A 313 -13.29 16.56 12.31
CA ILE A 313 -13.66 16.87 10.93
C ILE A 313 -12.39 16.98 10.06
N LEU A 314 -12.53 16.97 8.74
CA LEU A 314 -11.37 16.96 7.81
C LEU A 314 -10.41 18.13 8.05
N SER A 315 -10.92 19.31 8.38
CA SER A 315 -10.07 20.47 8.66
C SER A 315 -9.18 20.32 9.90
N ASP A 316 -9.40 19.31 10.74
CA ASP A 316 -8.53 19.04 11.90
C ASP A 316 -7.22 18.34 11.52
N LEU A 317 -7.10 17.90 10.28
CA LEU A 317 -5.85 17.48 9.64
C LEU A 317 -4.96 18.68 9.24
N ARG A 318 -5.06 19.81 9.89
CA ARG A 318 -4.70 21.17 9.52
C ARG A 318 -3.24 21.42 9.10
N GLU A 319 -2.30 20.65 9.55
CA GLU A 319 -0.90 20.70 9.09
C GLU A 319 -0.69 19.92 7.77
N SER A 320 -1.78 19.47 7.14
CA SER A 320 -1.74 18.48 6.09
C SER A 320 -2.92 18.58 5.12
N GLY A 321 -3.29 19.77 4.68
CA GLY A 321 -4.32 19.94 3.63
C GLY A 321 -4.04 19.10 2.38
N SER A 322 -2.77 18.77 2.15
CA SER A 322 -2.34 17.85 1.09
C SER A 322 -2.68 16.38 1.40
N ILE A 323 -2.68 15.95 2.67
CA ILE A 323 -3.11 14.58 3.03
C ILE A 323 -4.56 14.38 2.63
N GLU A 324 -5.41 15.39 2.88
CA GLU A 324 -6.82 15.34 2.47
C GLU A 324 -6.96 15.18 0.96
N GLN A 325 -6.13 15.84 0.17
CA GLN A 325 -6.19 15.74 -1.30
C GLN A 325 -5.69 14.39 -1.80
N ASP A 326 -4.58 13.88 -1.28
CA ASP A 326 -3.90 12.68 -1.75
C ASP A 326 -4.60 11.39 -1.31
N ALA A 327 -5.21 11.36 -0.11
CA ALA A 327 -5.90 10.19 0.42
C ALA A 327 -7.16 9.84 -0.38
N ASP A 328 -7.40 8.55 -0.58
CA ASP A 328 -8.66 8.06 -1.17
C ASP A 328 -9.73 7.93 -0.10
N ILE A 329 -9.34 7.49 1.10
CA ILE A 329 -10.22 7.30 2.25
C ILE A 329 -9.58 7.95 3.47
N ILE A 330 -10.40 8.64 4.26
CA ILE A 330 -9.99 9.21 5.55
C ILE A 330 -10.95 8.71 6.63
N LEU A 331 -10.40 7.99 7.58
CA LEU A 331 -11.07 7.47 8.76
C LEU A 331 -10.65 8.29 9.98
N MET A 332 -11.61 8.80 10.74
CA MET A 332 -11.33 9.56 11.97
C MET A 332 -11.93 8.82 13.15
N LEU A 333 -11.13 8.59 14.20
CA LEU A 333 -11.59 7.90 15.40
C LEU A 333 -12.03 8.91 16.46
N TYR A 334 -13.17 8.63 17.07
CA TYR A 334 -13.73 9.40 18.17
C TYR A 334 -14.29 8.48 19.25
N ARG A 335 -14.16 8.88 20.51
CA ARG A 335 -14.75 8.19 21.65
C ARG A 335 -15.35 9.23 22.58
N ASP A 336 -16.66 9.24 22.70
CA ASP A 336 -17.38 10.21 23.52
C ASP A 336 -17.05 10.04 25.01
N GLU A 337 -16.99 8.82 25.52
CA GLU A 337 -16.66 8.50 26.93
C GLU A 337 -15.29 9.05 27.38
N TYR A 338 -14.36 9.30 26.45
CA TYR A 338 -13.04 9.85 26.76
C TYR A 338 -13.15 11.30 27.24
N TYR A 339 -14.08 12.06 26.65
CA TYR A 339 -14.32 13.46 26.98
C TYR A 339 -15.47 13.68 27.94
N ASN A 340 -16.46 12.78 27.93
CA ASN A 340 -17.67 12.84 28.74
C ASN A 340 -17.84 11.53 29.52
N LYS A 341 -17.55 11.55 30.82
CA LYS A 341 -17.69 10.37 31.68
C LYS A 341 -19.11 9.91 31.86
N GLU A 342 -20.10 10.79 31.66
CA GLU A 342 -21.52 10.51 31.71
C GLU A 342 -22.12 10.13 30.35
N SER A 343 -21.26 9.84 29.36
CA SER A 343 -21.68 9.42 28.03
C SER A 343 -22.55 8.17 28.09
N GLU A 344 -23.60 8.15 27.29
CA GLU A 344 -24.43 6.96 27.06
C GLU A 344 -23.71 5.92 26.21
N ASP A 345 -22.76 6.38 25.36
CA ASP A 345 -21.93 5.57 24.44
C ASP A 345 -20.70 5.00 25.18
N LYS A 346 -20.85 4.33 26.32
CA LYS A 346 -19.74 3.69 27.04
C LYS A 346 -19.17 2.52 26.24
N ASN A 347 -17.85 2.41 26.22
CA ASN A 347 -17.12 1.40 25.45
C ASN A 347 -17.45 1.42 23.94
N ILE A 348 -17.90 2.56 23.41
CA ILE A 348 -18.16 2.76 22.00
C ILE A 348 -17.10 3.69 21.41
N ALA A 349 -16.62 3.30 20.25
CA ALA A 349 -15.79 4.14 19.39
C ALA A 349 -16.51 4.39 18.08
N GLU A 350 -16.48 5.64 17.61
CA GLU A 350 -16.98 6.00 16.30
C GLU A 350 -15.82 6.02 15.32
N VAL A 351 -16.00 5.34 14.18
CA VAL A 351 -15.14 5.43 13.00
C VAL A 351 -15.86 6.32 12.00
N ILE A 352 -15.46 7.57 11.94
CA ILE A 352 -16.05 8.58 11.03
C ILE A 352 -15.33 8.48 9.70
N VAL A 353 -16.03 8.01 8.68
CA VAL A 353 -15.55 8.05 7.30
C VAL A 353 -15.72 9.48 6.79
N GLY A 354 -14.70 10.31 6.92
CA GLY A 354 -14.76 11.72 6.55
C GLY A 354 -14.54 11.97 5.06
N LYS A 355 -13.83 11.06 4.38
CA LYS A 355 -13.65 11.07 2.93
C LYS A 355 -13.68 9.64 2.41
N ASN A 356 -14.39 9.44 1.30
CA ASN A 356 -14.38 8.20 0.55
C ASN A 356 -14.56 8.52 -0.94
N ARG A 357 -13.53 8.28 -1.77
CA ARG A 357 -13.60 8.56 -3.21
C ARG A 357 -14.56 7.65 -3.96
N ASN A 358 -14.76 6.43 -3.43
CA ASN A 358 -15.48 5.38 -4.14
C ASN A 358 -16.81 5.01 -3.47
N GLY A 359 -17.26 5.77 -2.46
CA GLY A 359 -18.46 5.43 -1.69
C GLY A 359 -18.98 6.58 -0.84
N GLU A 360 -19.84 6.24 0.09
CA GLU A 360 -20.48 7.18 1.00
C GLU A 360 -19.60 7.56 2.20
N VAL A 361 -19.88 8.69 2.79
CA VAL A 361 -19.31 9.16 4.05
C VAL A 361 -20.33 8.95 5.16
N LYS A 362 -19.95 8.25 6.22
CA LYS A 362 -20.80 8.00 7.38
C LYS A 362 -20.00 7.70 8.63
N SER A 363 -20.65 7.71 9.78
CA SER A 363 -20.06 7.25 11.04
C SER A 363 -20.50 5.81 11.35
N ILE A 364 -19.56 4.99 11.78
CA ILE A 364 -19.73 3.58 12.12
C ILE A 364 -19.36 3.41 13.57
N LYS A 365 -20.26 2.82 14.38
CA LYS A 365 -19.97 2.54 15.78
C LYS A 365 -19.36 1.15 15.94
N LEU A 366 -18.28 1.08 16.69
CA LEU A 366 -17.60 -0.16 17.09
C LEU A 366 -17.51 -0.24 18.60
N GLY A 367 -17.52 -1.45 19.15
CA GLY A 367 -17.19 -1.67 20.56
C GLY A 367 -15.70 -1.47 20.79
N TRP A 368 -15.31 -0.77 21.85
CA TRP A 368 -13.94 -0.56 22.27
C TRP A 368 -13.66 -1.23 23.62
N PHE A 369 -12.72 -2.15 23.64
CA PHE A 369 -12.30 -2.88 24.83
C PHE A 369 -10.85 -2.50 25.16
N GLY A 370 -10.68 -1.41 25.90
CA GLY A 370 -9.37 -0.80 26.19
C GLY A 370 -8.40 -1.76 26.87
N ASN A 371 -8.88 -2.57 27.80
CA ASN A 371 -8.08 -3.58 28.52
C ASN A 371 -7.47 -4.61 27.56
N TYR A 372 -8.13 -4.91 26.46
CA TYR A 372 -7.67 -5.87 25.47
C TYR A 372 -7.09 -5.20 24.21
N GLN A 373 -7.04 -3.87 24.18
CA GLN A 373 -6.61 -3.11 22.99
C GLN A 373 -7.37 -3.54 21.72
N ARG A 374 -8.69 -3.81 21.86
CA ARG A 374 -9.49 -4.41 20.82
C ARG A 374 -10.71 -3.59 20.47
N PHE A 375 -10.93 -3.47 19.15
CA PHE A 375 -12.19 -3.04 18.56
C PHE A 375 -13.00 -4.26 18.11
N ALA A 376 -14.32 -4.19 18.17
CA ALA A 376 -15.21 -5.24 17.70
C ALA A 376 -16.44 -4.64 17.01
N SER A 377 -17.01 -5.34 16.04
CA SER A 377 -18.31 -5.00 15.48
C SER A 377 -19.37 -5.08 16.57
N LEU A 378 -20.35 -4.18 16.51
CA LEU A 378 -21.53 -4.26 17.36
C LEU A 378 -22.54 -5.20 16.69
N ASP A 379 -23.05 -6.17 17.42
CA ASP A 379 -24.14 -7.01 16.93
C ASP A 379 -25.37 -6.14 16.65
N ARG A 380 -25.90 -6.20 15.44
CA ARG A 380 -27.23 -5.68 15.16
C ARG A 380 -28.23 -6.64 15.79
N ARG A 381 -28.87 -6.23 16.86
CA ARG A 381 -30.10 -6.87 17.39
C ARG A 381 -31.27 -6.55 16.48
#